data_dcb9ec4d4161043a7d1d9dc7bc6612c3
#
_entry.id   dcb9ec4d4161043a7d1d9dc7bc6612c3
#
_cell.length_a   1.000
_cell.length_b   1.000
_cell.length_c   1.000
_cell.angle_alpha   90.00
_cell.angle_beta   90.00
_cell.angle_gamma   90.00
#
_symmetry.space_group_name_H-M   'P 1'
#
loop_
_entity.id
_entity.type
_entity.pdbx_description
1 polymer ?
#
loop_
_entity_poly.entity_id
_entity_poly.type
_entity_poly.pdbx_seq_one_letter_code
_entity_poly.pdbx_strand_id
1 'polypeptide(L)'
;MGPDLDNANGGNSVKNFKIDQVGAWSIFLYQDQVSLINKRMVELMQHKTSLVENGMIWCGAGISIAEILTGTYLAPLGMAKGIVAIILGHLIGCGLLFLAGIIGGQLRISAMESVKISFGQFGGIFFASLNVLQLIGWTGIMIYDGSLAANGLWKLGRPLWCGLIGFLIIVWLIIGIRRLKWLNTIALTALLLLTVWLCYLIFAEPHVNNHLGALSFGQGLELAVSMPLSWLPLISDYTSVAQNPIQASGVSAITYGVISCWMAIVGLGATLLTGQTDIAKIMVSAGVGISGLIIVLLSTVTTTFMDAYSAGVSAQTLKVKWSSRLTAIIVTSIGSLGAIVLPMDNFSNFLYIISSVFTPMIAIQIMDRFVLRLNNKDRWISWNHFALWLVGFIVYRCLMLVDLPVGNTLPDILIVIFLVWIVDHKKGRNEQNY
;
A
#
# COMPACT_ATOMS: atom_id res chain seq x y z
N MET A 1 -13.72 -80.43 -42.85
CA MET A 1 -15.03 -80.51 -42.20
C MET A 1 -15.37 -79.11 -41.73
N GLY A 2 -16.24 -78.45 -42.52
CA GLY A 2 -16.91 -77.22 -42.13
C GLY A 2 -18.10 -77.56 -41.24
N PRO A 3 -19.12 -76.73 -41.02
CA PRO A 3 -19.60 -75.61 -41.78
C PRO A 3 -19.91 -74.32 -40.96
N ASP A 4 -19.95 -73.17 -41.62
CA ASP A 4 -21.13 -72.34 -42.00
C ASP A 4 -22.16 -72.00 -40.87
N LEU A 5 -22.46 -70.73 -40.74
CA LEU A 5 -23.74 -70.03 -41.07
C LEU A 5 -23.75 -68.65 -40.37
N ASP A 6 -23.70 -67.64 -41.11
CA ASP A 6 -24.80 -66.76 -41.58
C ASP A 6 -25.65 -66.01 -40.52
N ASN A 7 -25.65 -64.73 -40.73
CA ASN A 7 -26.82 -63.84 -40.79
C ASN A 7 -27.29 -63.07 -39.57
N ALA A 8 -27.30 -61.82 -39.85
CA ALA A 8 -28.44 -60.87 -39.78
C ALA A 8 -28.41 -59.76 -38.68
N ASN A 9 -28.48 -58.63 -39.19
CA ASN A 9 -29.24 -57.42 -38.92
C ASN A 9 -28.39 -56.25 -38.37
N GLY A 10 -28.20 -55.19 -39.10
CA GLY A 10 -29.19 -54.35 -39.72
C GLY A 10 -29.91 -53.47 -38.73
N GLY A 11 -29.37 -52.25 -38.49
CA GLY A 11 -30.20 -51.23 -37.90
C GLY A 11 -29.66 -50.64 -36.58
N ASN A 12 -28.64 -49.79 -36.67
CA ASN A 12 -28.42 -48.66 -35.72
C ASN A 12 -27.30 -47.71 -36.14
N SER A 13 -27.28 -47.32 -37.44
CA SER A 13 -26.22 -46.44 -37.96
C SER A 13 -26.61 -44.98 -38.17
N VAL A 14 -27.80 -44.53 -37.72
CA VAL A 14 -28.27 -43.14 -38.04
C VAL A 14 -28.44 -42.26 -36.81
N LYS A 15 -28.40 -42.82 -35.59
CA LYS A 15 -28.59 -42.00 -34.38
C LYS A 15 -27.31 -41.49 -33.72
N ASN A 16 -26.16 -42.09 -34.00
CA ASN A 16 -24.89 -41.68 -33.35
C ASN A 16 -24.16 -40.53 -34.06
N PHE A 17 -24.51 -40.18 -35.29
CA PHE A 17 -23.81 -39.15 -36.08
C PHE A 17 -24.18 -37.72 -35.71
N LYS A 18 -25.33 -37.47 -35.07
CA LYS A 18 -25.76 -36.12 -34.66
C LYS A 18 -25.30 -35.69 -33.26
N ILE A 19 -24.97 -36.63 -32.39
CA ILE A 19 -24.48 -36.35 -31.03
C ILE A 19 -23.00 -35.96 -31.02
N ASP A 20 -22.21 -36.58 -31.88
CA ASP A 20 -20.76 -36.31 -31.99
C ASP A 20 -20.43 -34.94 -32.61
N GLN A 21 -21.24 -34.44 -33.55
CA GLN A 21 -21.00 -33.11 -34.14
C GLN A 21 -21.29 -31.97 -33.16
N VAL A 22 -22.35 -32.07 -32.36
CA VAL A 22 -22.68 -31.04 -31.37
C VAL A 22 -21.66 -31.06 -30.22
N GLY A 23 -21.19 -32.24 -29.83
CA GLY A 23 -20.09 -32.38 -28.85
C GLY A 23 -18.76 -31.84 -29.36
N ALA A 24 -18.41 -32.11 -30.62
CA ALA A 24 -17.18 -31.59 -31.24
C ALA A 24 -17.19 -30.06 -31.40
N TRP A 25 -18.32 -29.47 -31.77
CA TRP A 25 -18.46 -28.02 -31.86
C TRP A 25 -18.43 -27.34 -30.48
N SER A 26 -19.02 -27.93 -29.45
CA SER A 26 -18.96 -27.38 -28.10
C SER A 26 -17.56 -27.48 -27.50
N ILE A 27 -16.83 -28.56 -27.76
CA ILE A 27 -15.42 -28.71 -27.35
C ILE A 27 -14.54 -27.73 -28.12
N PHE A 28 -14.74 -27.54 -29.41
CA PHE A 28 -13.99 -26.60 -30.25
C PHE A 28 -14.22 -25.15 -29.79
N LEU A 29 -15.47 -24.75 -29.55
CA LEU A 29 -15.81 -23.42 -29.00
C LEU A 29 -15.26 -23.22 -27.59
N TYR A 30 -15.25 -24.28 -26.77
CA TYR A 30 -14.64 -24.25 -25.42
C TYR A 30 -13.14 -24.09 -25.48
N GLN A 31 -12.46 -24.86 -26.38
CA GLN A 31 -11.00 -24.74 -26.60
C GLN A 31 -10.63 -23.37 -27.17
N ASP A 32 -11.42 -22.83 -28.08
CA ASP A 32 -11.19 -21.50 -28.65
C ASP A 32 -11.39 -20.39 -27.59
N GLN A 33 -12.40 -20.51 -26.75
CA GLN A 33 -12.60 -19.61 -25.60
C GLN A 33 -11.50 -19.72 -24.56
N VAL A 34 -11.06 -20.92 -24.22
CA VAL A 34 -9.93 -21.15 -23.32
C VAL A 34 -8.63 -20.62 -23.91
N SER A 35 -8.39 -20.81 -25.21
CA SER A 35 -7.24 -20.26 -25.94
C SER A 35 -7.25 -18.73 -25.95
N LEU A 36 -8.41 -18.11 -26.21
CA LEU A 36 -8.58 -16.65 -26.17
C LEU A 36 -8.43 -16.08 -24.75
N ILE A 37 -8.94 -16.79 -23.74
CA ILE A 37 -8.74 -16.43 -22.33
C ILE A 37 -7.27 -16.57 -21.94
N ASN A 38 -6.60 -17.65 -22.33
CA ASN A 38 -5.18 -17.85 -22.11
C ASN A 38 -4.34 -16.81 -22.84
N LYS A 39 -4.66 -16.49 -24.10
CA LYS A 39 -3.97 -15.46 -24.87
C LYS A 39 -4.16 -14.06 -24.25
N ARG A 40 -5.38 -13.71 -23.83
CA ARG A 40 -5.64 -12.48 -23.04
C ARG A 40 -4.96 -12.49 -21.67
N MET A 41 -4.93 -13.63 -20.99
CA MET A 41 -4.18 -13.77 -19.73
C MET A 41 -2.69 -13.58 -19.94
N VAL A 42 -2.11 -14.18 -20.98
CA VAL A 42 -0.69 -14.01 -21.36
C VAL A 42 -0.39 -12.56 -21.77
N GLU A 43 -1.26 -11.91 -22.55
CA GLU A 43 -1.13 -10.48 -22.89
C GLU A 43 -1.28 -9.58 -21.65
N LEU A 44 -2.17 -9.91 -20.71
CA LEU A 44 -2.32 -9.21 -19.44
C LEU A 44 -1.13 -9.43 -18.50
N MET A 45 -0.50 -10.61 -18.54
CA MET A 45 0.72 -10.93 -17.79
C MET A 45 1.99 -10.37 -18.46
N GLN A 46 1.95 -10.01 -19.75
CA GLN A 46 3.08 -9.42 -20.49
C GLN A 46 3.11 -7.89 -20.46
N HIS A 47 2.06 -7.21 -19.97
CA HIS A 47 2.05 -5.75 -19.92
C HIS A 47 2.87 -5.26 -18.73
N LYS A 48 4.17 -5.10 -18.96
CA LYS A 48 5.08 -4.47 -17.99
C LYS A 48 4.74 -2.98 -17.89
N THR A 49 4.65 -2.47 -16.66
CA THR A 49 4.39 -1.05 -16.42
C THR A 49 5.58 -0.19 -16.81
N SER A 50 5.30 0.94 -17.46
CA SER A 50 6.29 1.96 -17.81
C SER A 50 6.69 2.79 -16.58
N LEU A 51 7.75 3.61 -16.72
CA LEU A 51 8.17 4.55 -15.67
C LEU A 51 7.10 5.60 -15.39
N VAL A 52 6.44 6.09 -16.45
CA VAL A 52 5.35 7.08 -16.32
C VAL A 52 4.17 6.49 -15.54
N GLU A 53 3.78 5.25 -15.83
CA GLU A 53 2.70 4.58 -15.10
C GLU A 53 3.05 4.40 -13.61
N ASN A 54 4.29 4.00 -13.30
CA ASN A 54 4.75 3.93 -11.91
C ASN A 54 4.74 5.31 -11.24
N GLY A 55 5.25 6.34 -11.90
CA GLY A 55 5.19 7.72 -11.39
C GLY A 55 3.76 8.19 -11.13
N MET A 56 2.82 7.91 -12.04
CA MET A 56 1.40 8.28 -11.86
C MET A 56 0.73 7.53 -10.70
N ILE A 57 1.03 6.24 -10.51
CA ILE A 57 0.52 5.45 -9.38
C ILE A 57 0.98 6.07 -8.06
N TRP A 58 2.28 6.36 -7.94
CA TRP A 58 2.86 6.87 -6.71
C TRP A 58 2.60 8.37 -6.49
N CYS A 59 2.36 9.14 -7.55
CA CYS A 59 1.75 10.46 -7.45
C CYS A 59 0.36 10.37 -6.80
N GLY A 60 -0.45 9.40 -7.25
CA GLY A 60 -1.77 9.15 -6.67
C GLY A 60 -1.71 8.71 -5.21
N ALA A 61 -0.72 7.89 -4.82
CA ALA A 61 -0.51 7.50 -3.43
C ALA A 61 -0.17 8.71 -2.53
N GLY A 62 0.69 9.61 -3.02
CA GLY A 62 1.09 10.82 -2.28
C GLY A 62 -0.02 11.89 -2.21
N ILE A 63 -0.95 11.94 -3.17
CA ILE A 63 -2.09 12.88 -3.14
C ILE A 63 -3.22 12.26 -2.32
N SER A 64 -3.15 12.38 -0.99
CA SER A 64 -4.17 11.80 -0.10
C SER A 64 -4.51 12.69 1.10
N ILE A 65 -5.67 12.44 1.69
CA ILE A 65 -6.07 13.10 2.95
C ILE A 65 -5.11 12.73 4.08
N ALA A 66 -4.63 11.47 4.13
CA ALA A 66 -3.72 11.01 5.17
C ALA A 66 -2.42 11.81 5.21
N GLU A 67 -1.90 12.23 4.05
CA GLU A 67 -0.72 13.08 3.96
C GLU A 67 -0.99 14.50 4.51
N ILE A 68 -2.14 15.09 4.17
CA ILE A 68 -2.57 16.37 4.74
C ILE A 68 -2.73 16.23 6.27
N LEU A 69 -3.39 15.16 6.72
CA LEU A 69 -3.61 14.89 8.14
C LEU A 69 -2.27 14.74 8.89
N THR A 70 -1.30 14.02 8.33
CA THR A 70 0.05 13.93 8.89
C THR A 70 0.65 15.32 9.10
N GLY A 71 0.51 16.22 8.12
CA GLY A 71 0.95 17.60 8.24
C GLY A 71 0.27 18.35 9.37
N THR A 72 -1.03 18.13 9.61
CA THR A 72 -1.76 18.79 10.71
C THR A 72 -1.21 18.40 12.08
N TYR A 73 -0.78 17.14 12.26
CA TYR A 73 -0.15 16.67 13.50
C TYR A 73 1.22 17.30 13.78
N LEU A 74 1.89 17.81 12.74
CA LEU A 74 3.19 18.49 12.84
C LEU A 74 3.08 19.98 13.22
N ALA A 75 1.88 20.54 13.25
CA ALA A 75 1.64 21.95 13.55
C ALA A 75 2.22 22.44 14.89
N PRO A 76 2.29 21.64 15.98
CA PRO A 76 2.94 22.06 17.22
C PRO A 76 4.44 22.40 17.07
N LEU A 77 5.12 21.92 16.03
CA LEU A 77 6.52 22.26 15.73
C LEU A 77 6.67 23.68 15.14
N GLY A 78 5.59 24.27 14.64
CA GLY A 78 5.63 25.48 13.83
C GLY A 78 6.13 25.23 12.40
N MET A 79 6.01 26.23 11.53
CA MET A 79 6.27 26.10 10.09
C MET A 79 7.69 25.62 9.80
N ALA A 80 8.72 26.30 10.34
CA ALA A 80 10.11 26.00 9.97
C ALA A 80 10.56 24.61 10.40
N LYS A 81 10.37 24.25 11.68
CA LYS A 81 10.74 22.90 12.18
C LYS A 81 9.88 21.81 11.58
N GLY A 82 8.58 22.08 11.35
CA GLY A 82 7.67 21.14 10.72
C GLY A 82 8.10 20.81 9.28
N ILE A 83 8.45 21.78 8.47
CA ILE A 83 8.97 21.57 7.10
C ILE A 83 10.27 20.74 7.14
N VAL A 84 11.20 21.08 8.04
CA VAL A 84 12.46 20.31 8.17
C VAL A 84 12.18 18.86 8.57
N ALA A 85 11.27 18.62 9.51
CA ALA A 85 10.88 17.26 9.93
C ALA A 85 10.23 16.49 8.77
N ILE A 86 9.34 17.13 7.98
CA ILE A 86 8.73 16.53 6.80
C ILE A 86 9.79 16.12 5.77
N ILE A 87 10.67 17.04 5.39
CA ILE A 87 11.68 16.76 4.35
C ILE A 87 12.65 15.66 4.80
N LEU A 88 13.20 15.75 6.01
CA LEU A 88 14.14 14.75 6.52
C LEU A 88 13.47 13.39 6.71
N GLY A 89 12.23 13.37 7.22
CA GLY A 89 11.47 12.13 7.38
C GLY A 89 11.21 11.43 6.05
N HIS A 90 10.79 12.17 5.04
CA HIS A 90 10.59 11.62 3.71
C HIS A 90 11.89 11.19 3.03
N LEU A 91 13.00 11.90 3.23
CA LEU A 91 14.30 11.45 2.71
C LEU A 91 14.69 10.07 3.28
N ILE A 92 14.53 9.87 4.58
CA ILE A 92 14.80 8.58 5.24
C ILE A 92 13.82 7.51 4.74
N GLY A 93 12.52 7.77 4.86
CA GLY A 93 11.50 6.78 4.54
C GLY A 93 11.45 6.43 3.04
N CYS A 94 11.60 7.41 2.14
CA CYS A 94 11.65 7.16 0.69
C CYS A 94 12.96 6.48 0.27
N GLY A 95 14.07 6.70 0.98
CA GLY A 95 15.30 5.92 0.80
C GLY A 95 15.06 4.42 1.07
N LEU A 96 14.37 4.10 2.15
CA LEU A 96 13.98 2.73 2.48
C LEU A 96 12.96 2.17 1.48
N LEU A 97 11.98 2.98 1.07
CA LEU A 97 10.99 2.63 0.05
C LEU A 97 11.67 2.26 -1.28
N PHE A 98 12.67 3.04 -1.71
CA PHE A 98 13.46 2.74 -2.89
C PHE A 98 14.16 1.38 -2.79
N LEU A 99 14.84 1.11 -1.66
CA LEU A 99 15.53 -0.17 -1.44
C LEU A 99 14.55 -1.35 -1.41
N ALA A 100 13.41 -1.21 -0.73
CA ALA A 100 12.34 -2.22 -0.72
C ALA A 100 11.81 -2.50 -2.14
N GLY A 101 11.59 -1.45 -2.93
CA GLY A 101 11.16 -1.56 -4.32
C GLY A 101 12.15 -2.31 -5.21
N ILE A 102 13.45 -2.12 -5.00
CA ILE A 102 14.50 -2.85 -5.72
C ILE A 102 14.47 -4.34 -5.36
N ILE A 103 14.29 -4.71 -4.08
CA ILE A 103 14.35 -6.10 -3.61
C ILE A 103 13.35 -6.96 -4.40
N GLY A 104 12.05 -6.69 -4.28
CA GLY A 104 11.05 -7.49 -4.99
C GLY A 104 10.99 -7.20 -6.49
N GLY A 105 11.29 -5.95 -6.89
CA GLY A 105 11.32 -5.56 -8.30
C GLY A 105 12.34 -6.34 -9.12
N GLN A 106 13.59 -6.48 -8.67
CA GLN A 106 14.62 -7.26 -9.34
C GLN A 106 14.30 -8.76 -9.36
N LEU A 107 13.67 -9.25 -8.32
CA LEU A 107 13.29 -10.66 -8.20
C LEU A 107 11.97 -10.99 -8.91
N ARG A 108 11.25 -9.98 -9.41
CA ARG A 108 9.95 -10.13 -10.07
C ARG A 108 8.89 -10.82 -9.20
N ILE A 109 8.90 -10.53 -7.92
CA ILE A 109 7.97 -11.08 -6.93
C ILE A 109 7.34 -9.96 -6.11
N SER A 110 6.17 -10.23 -5.52
CA SER A 110 5.47 -9.27 -4.65
C SER A 110 6.26 -8.95 -3.40
N ALA A 111 5.89 -7.88 -2.70
CA ALA A 111 6.58 -7.44 -1.50
C ALA A 111 6.60 -8.54 -0.43
N MET A 112 5.46 -9.12 -0.12
CA MET A 112 5.37 -10.17 0.92
C MET A 112 6.00 -11.50 0.50
N GLU A 113 6.02 -11.81 -0.80
CA GLU A 113 6.76 -12.98 -1.30
C GLU A 113 8.28 -12.78 -1.16
N SER A 114 8.78 -11.54 -1.28
CA SER A 114 10.20 -11.22 -1.12
C SER A 114 10.69 -11.42 0.33
N VAL A 115 9.81 -11.29 1.32
CA VAL A 115 10.12 -11.50 2.74
C VAL A 115 10.60 -12.94 3.02
N LYS A 116 10.13 -13.91 2.23
CA LYS A 116 10.55 -15.31 2.36
C LYS A 116 12.06 -15.50 2.18
N ILE A 117 12.71 -14.62 1.41
CA ILE A 117 14.15 -14.69 1.17
C ILE A 117 14.93 -14.51 2.47
N SER A 118 14.47 -13.65 3.35
CA SER A 118 15.11 -13.41 4.65
C SER A 118 14.58 -14.32 5.75
N PHE A 119 13.25 -14.47 5.85
CA PHE A 119 12.59 -15.09 7.00
C PHE A 119 12.09 -16.53 6.78
N GLY A 120 12.22 -17.06 5.54
CA GLY A 120 11.67 -18.36 5.16
C GLY A 120 10.17 -18.33 4.86
N GLN A 121 9.59 -19.49 4.57
CA GLN A 121 8.17 -19.61 4.15
C GLN A 121 7.20 -19.10 5.21
N PHE A 122 7.40 -19.46 6.48
CA PHE A 122 6.59 -18.98 7.59
C PHE A 122 6.70 -17.46 7.76
N GLY A 123 7.91 -16.88 7.56
CA GLY A 123 8.09 -15.43 7.61
C GLY A 123 7.25 -14.70 6.57
N GLY A 124 7.22 -15.19 5.33
CA GLY A 124 6.33 -14.63 4.32
C GLY A 124 4.86 -14.67 4.74
N ILE A 125 4.39 -15.76 5.33
CA ILE A 125 3.02 -15.89 5.85
C ILE A 125 2.78 -14.90 7.01
N PHE A 126 3.68 -14.85 7.97
CA PHE A 126 3.57 -13.99 9.15
C PHE A 126 3.49 -12.51 8.78
N PHE A 127 4.44 -12.01 7.99
CA PHE A 127 4.45 -10.60 7.57
C PHE A 127 3.34 -10.27 6.59
N ALA A 128 2.93 -11.19 5.72
CA ALA A 128 1.76 -11.00 4.87
C ALA A 128 0.47 -10.85 5.70
N SER A 129 0.33 -11.61 6.79
CA SER A 129 -0.82 -11.46 7.71
C SER A 129 -0.82 -10.08 8.38
N LEU A 130 0.34 -9.62 8.86
CA LEU A 130 0.48 -8.29 9.46
C LEU A 130 0.24 -7.18 8.43
N ASN A 131 0.68 -7.38 7.17
CA ASN A 131 0.42 -6.42 6.11
C ASN A 131 -1.06 -6.35 5.74
N VAL A 132 -1.76 -7.48 5.63
CA VAL A 132 -3.22 -7.47 5.41
C VAL A 132 -3.93 -6.76 6.57
N LEU A 133 -3.49 -6.98 7.81
CA LEU A 133 -4.06 -6.33 8.99
C LEU A 133 -3.86 -4.81 8.96
N GLN A 134 -2.63 -4.34 8.62
CA GLN A 134 -2.39 -2.90 8.47
C GLN A 134 -3.26 -2.29 7.37
N LEU A 135 -3.46 -3.00 6.25
CA LEU A 135 -4.25 -2.51 5.12
C LEU A 135 -5.76 -2.48 5.41
N ILE A 136 -6.25 -3.37 6.28
CA ILE A 136 -7.60 -3.24 6.86
C ILE A 136 -7.68 -1.97 7.72
N GLY A 137 -6.65 -1.72 8.54
CA GLY A 137 -6.55 -0.50 9.36
C GLY A 137 -6.52 0.76 8.50
N TRP A 138 -5.66 0.83 7.48
CA TRP A 138 -5.60 1.95 6.53
C TRP A 138 -6.95 2.17 5.83
N THR A 139 -7.56 1.11 5.30
CA THR A 139 -8.89 1.18 4.68
C THR A 139 -9.92 1.77 5.63
N GLY A 140 -9.91 1.33 6.91
CA GLY A 140 -10.81 1.85 7.92
C GLY A 140 -10.56 3.32 8.25
N ILE A 141 -9.30 3.73 8.47
CA ILE A 141 -8.91 5.11 8.78
C ILE A 141 -9.28 6.04 7.63
N MET A 142 -8.96 5.69 6.39
CA MET A 142 -9.28 6.51 5.22
C MET A 142 -10.78 6.70 5.04
N ILE A 143 -11.58 5.64 5.25
CA ILE A 143 -13.05 5.72 5.21
C ILE A 143 -13.56 6.60 6.37
N TYR A 144 -13.02 6.46 7.56
CA TYR A 144 -13.38 7.24 8.74
C TYR A 144 -13.11 8.74 8.52
N ASP A 145 -11.88 9.10 8.09
CA ASP A 145 -11.49 10.49 7.86
C ASP A 145 -12.28 11.12 6.71
N GLY A 146 -12.47 10.38 5.60
CA GLY A 146 -13.35 10.80 4.51
C GLY A 146 -14.79 11.03 4.97
N SER A 147 -15.29 10.20 5.90
CA SER A 147 -16.63 10.33 6.46
C SER A 147 -16.76 11.55 7.40
N LEU A 148 -15.72 11.86 8.18
CA LEU A 148 -15.68 13.06 9.01
C LEU A 148 -15.70 14.31 8.13
N ALA A 149 -14.86 14.37 7.10
CA ALA A 149 -14.83 15.46 6.14
C ALA A 149 -16.19 15.66 5.44
N ALA A 150 -16.82 14.57 5.00
CA ALA A 150 -18.14 14.61 4.37
C ALA A 150 -19.25 15.06 5.33
N ASN A 151 -19.25 14.54 6.55
CA ASN A 151 -20.24 14.86 7.56
C ASN A 151 -20.09 16.30 8.10
N GLY A 152 -18.89 16.86 8.05
CA GLY A 152 -18.64 18.27 8.38
C GLY A 152 -19.41 19.25 7.46
N LEU A 153 -19.61 18.89 6.21
CA LEU A 153 -20.34 19.68 5.22
C LEU A 153 -21.82 19.28 5.10
N TRP A 154 -22.10 17.97 5.05
CA TRP A 154 -23.46 17.43 4.98
C TRP A 154 -23.74 16.51 6.16
N LYS A 155 -24.50 16.96 7.11
CA LYS A 155 -24.80 16.29 8.39
C LYS A 155 -25.75 15.10 8.24
N LEU A 156 -25.37 14.09 7.45
CA LEU A 156 -26.14 12.85 7.26
C LEU A 156 -25.80 11.77 8.30
N GLY A 157 -24.78 12.02 9.13
CA GLY A 157 -24.23 11.07 10.09
C GLY A 157 -23.05 10.28 9.56
N ARG A 158 -22.00 10.17 10.41
CA ARG A 158 -20.76 9.45 10.09
C ARG A 158 -20.99 8.01 9.59
N PRO A 159 -21.84 7.17 10.22
CA PRO A 159 -22.04 5.80 9.76
C PRO A 159 -22.56 5.70 8.32
N LEU A 160 -23.45 6.61 7.91
CA LEU A 160 -23.96 6.64 6.54
C LEU A 160 -22.84 6.97 5.54
N TRP A 161 -22.00 7.95 5.86
CA TRP A 161 -20.86 8.32 5.03
C TRP A 161 -19.82 7.20 4.94
N CYS A 162 -19.50 6.51 6.04
CA CYS A 162 -18.62 5.34 6.04
C CYS A 162 -19.18 4.24 5.10
N GLY A 163 -20.46 3.94 5.19
CA GLY A 163 -21.12 2.96 4.32
C GLY A 163 -21.07 3.37 2.84
N LEU A 164 -21.33 4.64 2.54
CA LEU A 164 -21.31 5.17 1.17
C LEU A 164 -19.88 5.12 0.57
N ILE A 165 -18.89 5.58 1.31
CA ILE A 165 -17.48 5.57 0.84
C ILE A 165 -17.02 4.13 0.64
N GLY A 166 -17.26 3.23 1.60
CA GLY A 166 -16.93 1.82 1.48
C GLY A 166 -17.62 1.15 0.27
N PHE A 167 -18.88 1.45 0.04
CA PHE A 167 -19.60 0.99 -1.15
C PHE A 167 -18.95 1.50 -2.45
N LEU A 168 -18.60 2.77 -2.52
CA LEU A 168 -17.92 3.34 -3.69
C LEU A 168 -16.57 2.66 -3.95
N ILE A 169 -15.78 2.35 -2.91
CA ILE A 169 -14.51 1.61 -3.05
C ILE A 169 -14.78 0.20 -3.61
N ILE A 170 -15.81 -0.50 -3.10
CA ILE A 170 -16.18 -1.83 -3.61
C ILE A 170 -16.59 -1.76 -5.08
N VAL A 171 -17.41 -0.78 -5.48
CA VAL A 171 -17.76 -0.54 -6.90
C VAL A 171 -16.50 -0.31 -7.73
N TRP A 172 -15.54 0.47 -7.22
CA TRP A 172 -14.26 0.74 -7.88
C TRP A 172 -13.44 -0.54 -8.06
N LEU A 173 -13.39 -1.41 -7.05
CA LEU A 173 -12.72 -2.73 -7.11
C LEU A 173 -13.37 -3.66 -8.14
N ILE A 174 -14.69 -3.62 -8.28
CA ILE A 174 -15.43 -4.44 -9.26
C ILE A 174 -15.18 -3.96 -10.69
N ILE A 175 -15.27 -2.65 -10.93
CA ILE A 175 -15.05 -2.05 -12.26
C ILE A 175 -13.57 -2.18 -12.68
N GLY A 176 -12.66 -1.97 -11.74
CA GLY A 176 -11.22 -2.06 -11.93
C GLY A 176 -10.57 -0.75 -12.40
N ILE A 177 -9.37 -0.50 -11.93
CA ILE A 177 -8.60 0.76 -12.10
C ILE A 177 -8.39 1.16 -13.57
N ARG A 178 -8.22 0.19 -14.47
CA ARG A 178 -7.98 0.48 -15.90
C ARG A 178 -9.14 1.18 -16.58
N ARG A 179 -10.39 0.82 -16.21
CA ARG A 179 -11.61 1.44 -16.79
C ARG A 179 -11.86 2.82 -16.22
N LEU A 180 -11.40 3.09 -15.02
CA LEU A 180 -11.62 4.33 -14.29
C LEU A 180 -10.41 5.26 -14.30
N LYS A 181 -9.38 4.97 -15.12
CA LYS A 181 -8.13 5.73 -15.20
C LYS A 181 -8.37 7.24 -15.37
N TRP A 182 -9.27 7.63 -16.27
CA TRP A 182 -9.58 9.04 -16.53
C TRP A 182 -10.21 9.72 -15.31
N LEU A 183 -11.15 9.04 -14.63
CA LEU A 183 -11.83 9.57 -13.44
C LEU A 183 -10.83 9.73 -12.28
N ASN A 184 -9.94 8.74 -12.10
CA ASN A 184 -8.84 8.83 -11.14
C ASN A 184 -7.93 10.03 -11.45
N THR A 185 -7.53 10.21 -12.72
CA THR A 185 -6.69 11.34 -13.12
C THR A 185 -7.38 12.68 -12.85
N ILE A 186 -8.67 12.82 -13.14
CA ILE A 186 -9.44 14.03 -12.85
C ILE A 186 -9.47 14.29 -11.32
N ALA A 187 -9.78 13.27 -10.51
CA ALA A 187 -9.85 13.39 -9.06
C ALA A 187 -8.51 13.85 -8.47
N LEU A 188 -7.41 13.21 -8.87
CA LEU A 188 -6.06 13.57 -8.42
C LEU A 188 -5.64 14.96 -8.87
N THR A 189 -5.92 15.33 -10.13
CA THR A 189 -5.61 16.67 -10.64
C THR A 189 -6.42 17.73 -9.89
N ALA A 190 -7.71 17.48 -9.66
CA ALA A 190 -8.58 18.40 -8.93
C ALA A 190 -8.10 18.57 -7.47
N LEU A 191 -7.69 17.49 -6.80
CA LEU A 191 -7.14 17.59 -5.45
C LEU A 191 -5.80 18.33 -5.44
N LEU A 192 -4.93 18.08 -6.40
CA LEU A 192 -3.68 18.85 -6.54
C LEU A 192 -3.94 20.35 -6.71
N LEU A 193 -4.87 20.73 -7.61
CA LEU A 193 -5.26 22.14 -7.80
C LEU A 193 -5.84 22.76 -6.52
N LEU A 194 -6.66 21.98 -5.78
CA LEU A 194 -7.18 22.43 -4.49
C LEU A 194 -6.05 22.69 -3.49
N THR A 195 -5.05 21.81 -3.42
CA THR A 195 -3.91 22.00 -2.50
C THR A 195 -3.03 23.19 -2.91
N VAL A 196 -2.89 23.46 -4.23
CA VAL A 196 -2.22 24.69 -4.72
C VAL A 196 -2.99 25.95 -4.30
N TRP A 197 -4.32 25.92 -4.39
CA TRP A 197 -5.17 27.02 -3.91
C TRP A 197 -5.04 27.21 -2.39
N LEU A 198 -5.08 26.13 -1.60
CA LEU A 198 -4.83 26.19 -0.16
C LEU A 198 -3.45 26.77 0.16
N CYS A 199 -2.43 26.35 -0.59
CA CYS A 199 -1.07 26.86 -0.44
C CYS A 199 -1.00 28.38 -0.67
N TYR A 200 -1.68 28.89 -1.71
CA TYR A 200 -1.78 30.33 -1.95
C TYR A 200 -2.38 31.07 -0.75
N LEU A 201 -3.47 30.56 -0.18
CA LEU A 201 -4.11 31.17 1.01
C LEU A 201 -3.18 31.11 2.23
N ILE A 202 -2.48 29.99 2.45
CA ILE A 202 -1.54 29.81 3.58
C ILE A 202 -0.42 30.85 3.55
N PHE A 203 0.13 31.15 2.39
CA PHE A 203 1.24 32.09 2.26
C PHE A 203 0.79 33.56 2.10
N ALA A 204 -0.49 33.81 1.79
CA ALA A 204 -1.02 35.16 1.64
C ALA A 204 -1.42 35.80 3.00
N GLU A 205 -1.72 34.98 4.02
CA GLU A 205 -2.24 35.46 5.31
C GLU A 205 -1.23 35.24 6.45
N PRO A 206 -1.19 36.11 7.47
CA PRO A 206 -0.34 35.92 8.64
C PRO A 206 -0.79 34.69 9.44
N HIS A 207 0.18 33.88 9.85
CA HIS A 207 -0.08 32.66 10.62
C HIS A 207 -0.53 33.00 12.04
N VAL A 208 -1.56 32.32 12.51
CA VAL A 208 -2.03 32.45 13.90
C VAL A 208 -1.14 31.54 14.77
N ASN A 209 -0.37 32.15 15.67
CA ASN A 209 0.41 31.43 16.68
C ASN A 209 -0.53 30.91 17.80
N ASN A 210 -1.28 29.84 17.51
CA ASN A 210 -2.04 29.16 18.53
C ASN A 210 -1.16 28.08 19.18
N HIS A 211 -1.26 27.92 20.50
CA HIS A 211 -0.66 26.79 21.21
C HIS A 211 -1.39 25.49 20.81
N LEU A 212 -0.92 24.81 19.78
CA LEU A 212 -1.50 23.58 19.23
C LEU A 212 -1.03 22.30 19.95
N GLY A 213 -0.53 22.41 21.18
CA GLY A 213 0.02 21.32 21.97
C GLY A 213 1.54 21.26 21.95
N ALA A 214 2.09 20.17 22.48
CA ALA A 214 3.52 19.90 22.51
C ALA A 214 3.86 18.68 21.67
N LEU A 215 4.81 18.84 20.76
CA LEU A 215 5.40 17.77 19.95
C LEU A 215 6.91 17.99 19.89
N SER A 216 7.72 16.95 20.17
CA SER A 216 9.14 17.07 19.98
C SER A 216 9.52 16.96 18.50
N PHE A 217 10.70 17.48 18.15
CA PHE A 217 11.18 17.38 16.77
C PHE A 217 11.34 15.92 16.33
N GLY A 218 11.85 15.05 17.22
CA GLY A 218 12.02 13.62 16.93
C GLY A 218 10.70 12.90 16.70
N GLN A 219 9.65 13.22 17.47
CA GLN A 219 8.31 12.67 17.26
C GLN A 219 7.71 13.12 15.92
N GLY A 220 7.89 14.40 15.56
CA GLY A 220 7.44 14.90 14.27
C GLY A 220 8.20 14.29 13.09
N LEU A 221 9.53 14.13 13.24
CA LEU A 221 10.35 13.44 12.25
C LEU A 221 9.88 12.00 12.06
N GLU A 222 9.59 11.29 13.15
CA GLU A 222 9.12 9.90 13.12
C GLU A 222 7.75 9.77 12.43
N LEU A 223 6.82 10.68 12.67
CA LEU A 223 5.54 10.72 11.94
C LEU A 223 5.77 10.89 10.43
N ALA A 224 6.67 11.78 10.04
CA ALA A 224 7.00 12.01 8.65
C ALA A 224 7.72 10.82 7.98
N VAL A 225 8.57 10.08 8.72
CA VAL A 225 9.19 8.83 8.26
C VAL A 225 8.16 7.73 8.10
N SER A 226 7.21 7.64 9.01
CA SER A 226 6.22 6.55 9.08
C SER A 226 5.29 6.51 7.86
N MET A 227 5.05 7.64 7.19
CA MET A 227 4.22 7.69 5.99
C MET A 227 4.81 6.86 4.85
N PRO A 228 6.01 7.12 4.31
CA PRO A 228 6.59 6.23 3.31
C PRO A 228 6.90 4.82 3.85
N LEU A 229 7.14 4.64 5.15
CA LEU A 229 7.33 3.32 5.77
C LEU A 229 6.10 2.42 5.62
N SER A 230 4.90 2.98 5.72
CA SER A 230 3.65 2.22 5.57
C SER A 230 3.48 1.58 4.18
N TRP A 231 4.19 2.11 3.18
CA TRP A 231 4.21 1.62 1.80
C TRP A 231 5.31 0.59 1.52
N LEU A 232 6.27 0.36 2.45
CA LEU A 232 7.34 -0.63 2.26
C LEU A 232 6.82 -2.03 1.91
N PRO A 233 5.77 -2.54 2.60
CA PRO A 233 5.24 -3.87 2.34
C PRO A 233 4.43 -3.98 1.04
N LEU A 234 4.40 -2.94 0.21
CA LEU A 234 3.55 -2.85 -0.98
C LEU A 234 4.31 -2.46 -2.25
N ILE A 235 5.42 -1.70 -2.14
CA ILE A 235 6.07 -1.12 -3.32
C ILE A 235 6.46 -2.17 -4.36
N SER A 236 6.92 -3.33 -3.91
CA SER A 236 7.34 -4.40 -4.81
C SER A 236 6.18 -5.04 -5.58
N ASP A 237 4.93 -4.89 -5.12
CA ASP A 237 3.74 -5.33 -5.87
C ASP A 237 3.62 -4.57 -7.20
N TYR A 238 4.13 -3.35 -7.26
CA TYR A 238 4.14 -2.48 -8.44
C TYR A 238 5.44 -2.57 -9.22
N THR A 239 6.59 -2.56 -8.53
CA THR A 239 7.90 -2.57 -9.21
C THR A 239 8.28 -3.93 -9.80
N SER A 240 7.72 -5.03 -9.29
CA SER A 240 7.94 -6.38 -9.82
C SER A 240 7.43 -6.56 -11.24
N VAL A 241 6.40 -5.83 -11.63
CA VAL A 241 5.81 -5.85 -12.97
C VAL A 241 6.30 -4.71 -13.88
N ALA A 242 7.22 -3.87 -13.41
CA ALA A 242 7.77 -2.76 -14.18
C ALA A 242 8.73 -3.22 -15.28
N GLN A 243 8.84 -2.47 -16.38
CA GLN A 243 9.82 -2.73 -17.45
C GLN A 243 11.25 -2.71 -16.89
N ASN A 244 11.58 -1.66 -16.14
CA ASN A 244 12.86 -1.51 -15.45
C ASN A 244 12.63 -1.31 -13.95
N PRO A 245 12.77 -2.37 -13.12
CA PRO A 245 12.44 -2.31 -11.70
C PRO A 245 13.22 -1.29 -10.88
N ILE A 246 14.51 -1.12 -11.16
CA ILE A 246 15.37 -0.18 -10.42
C ILE A 246 14.91 1.26 -10.69
N GLN A 247 14.73 1.62 -11.98
CA GLN A 247 14.27 2.95 -12.34
C GLN A 247 12.83 3.19 -11.86
N ALA A 248 11.97 2.18 -11.96
CA ALA A 248 10.61 2.25 -11.44
C ALA A 248 10.58 2.48 -9.92
N SER A 249 11.44 1.78 -9.15
CA SER A 249 11.57 2.01 -7.71
C SER A 249 12.02 3.44 -7.41
N GLY A 250 13.00 3.97 -8.17
CA GLY A 250 13.48 5.35 -8.03
C GLY A 250 12.39 6.37 -8.35
N VAL A 251 11.72 6.23 -9.51
CA VAL A 251 10.62 7.12 -9.90
C VAL A 251 9.49 7.06 -8.88
N SER A 252 9.12 5.87 -8.41
CA SER A 252 8.07 5.68 -7.39
C SER A 252 8.41 6.41 -6.09
N ALA A 253 9.59 6.17 -5.53
CA ALA A 253 10.03 6.76 -4.27
C ALA A 253 10.18 8.29 -4.36
N ILE A 254 10.74 8.81 -5.46
CA ILE A 254 10.92 10.27 -5.66
C ILE A 254 9.56 10.93 -5.85
N THR A 255 8.70 10.40 -6.73
CA THR A 255 7.39 10.98 -6.99
C THR A 255 6.53 11.00 -5.73
N TYR A 256 6.45 9.86 -5.02
CA TYR A 256 5.75 9.80 -3.75
C TYR A 256 6.32 10.81 -2.75
N GLY A 257 7.64 10.82 -2.55
CA GLY A 257 8.29 11.70 -1.58
C GLY A 257 8.04 13.18 -1.83
N VAL A 258 8.14 13.63 -3.08
CA VAL A 258 7.87 15.03 -3.45
C VAL A 258 6.41 15.41 -3.21
N ILE A 259 5.48 14.56 -3.66
CA ILE A 259 4.05 14.83 -3.54
C ILE A 259 3.58 14.73 -2.08
N SER A 260 4.02 13.71 -1.35
CA SER A 260 3.68 13.54 0.07
C SER A 260 4.24 14.69 0.93
N CYS A 261 5.50 15.12 0.70
CA CYS A 261 6.04 16.32 1.34
C CYS A 261 5.17 17.56 1.07
N TRP A 262 4.75 17.76 -0.19
CA TRP A 262 3.87 18.85 -0.55
C TRP A 262 2.56 18.81 0.22
N MET A 263 1.89 17.67 0.23
CA MET A 263 0.60 17.49 0.91
C MET A 263 0.72 17.69 2.44
N ALA A 264 1.79 17.16 3.05
CA ALA A 264 2.06 17.38 4.48
C ALA A 264 2.37 18.85 4.80
N ILE A 265 3.12 19.56 3.95
CA ILE A 265 3.38 21.01 4.12
C ILE A 265 2.08 21.81 4.02
N VAL A 266 1.19 21.45 3.10
CA VAL A 266 -0.15 22.08 2.99
C VAL A 266 -0.97 21.83 4.27
N GLY A 267 -0.99 20.60 4.79
CA GLY A 267 -1.67 20.28 6.05
C GLY A 267 -1.13 21.05 7.26
N LEU A 268 0.20 21.09 7.38
CA LEU A 268 0.90 21.90 8.40
C LEU A 268 0.51 23.37 8.33
N GLY A 269 0.65 23.98 7.14
CA GLY A 269 0.37 25.40 6.93
C GLY A 269 -1.10 25.74 7.14
N ALA A 270 -2.01 24.90 6.64
CA ALA A 270 -3.44 25.08 6.82
C ALA A 270 -3.86 25.06 8.29
N THR A 271 -3.26 24.19 9.09
CA THR A 271 -3.50 24.15 10.55
C THR A 271 -2.94 25.37 11.25
N LEU A 272 -1.74 25.82 10.88
CA LEU A 272 -1.14 27.04 11.45
C LEU A 272 -1.91 28.31 11.08
N LEU A 273 -2.53 28.34 9.88
CA LEU A 273 -3.36 29.45 9.44
C LEU A 273 -4.72 29.48 10.13
N THR A 274 -5.41 28.33 10.20
CA THR A 274 -6.80 28.26 10.65
C THR A 274 -6.96 27.95 12.15
N GLY A 275 -5.90 27.43 12.79
CA GLY A 275 -5.99 26.87 14.16
C GLY A 275 -6.83 25.59 14.24
N GLN A 276 -7.17 24.96 13.08
CA GLN A 276 -8.00 23.79 12.99
C GLN A 276 -7.18 22.59 12.50
N THR A 277 -7.40 21.43 13.07
CA THR A 277 -6.85 20.15 12.59
C THR A 277 -7.87 19.36 11.77
N ASP A 278 -9.14 19.75 11.81
CA ASP A 278 -10.23 19.13 11.06
C ASP A 278 -10.22 19.58 9.60
N ILE A 279 -9.99 18.65 8.69
CA ILE A 279 -9.90 18.91 7.24
C ILE A 279 -11.18 19.55 6.70
N ALA A 280 -12.39 19.16 7.19
CA ALA A 280 -13.64 19.76 6.74
C ALA A 280 -13.70 21.24 7.12
N LYS A 281 -13.29 21.59 8.33
CA LYS A 281 -13.25 23.00 8.80
C LYS A 281 -12.22 23.82 8.01
N ILE A 282 -11.05 23.22 7.75
CA ILE A 282 -10.02 23.85 6.90
C ILE A 282 -10.61 24.16 5.51
N MET A 283 -11.30 23.19 4.89
CA MET A 283 -11.90 23.37 3.57
C MET A 283 -13.00 24.43 3.53
N VAL A 284 -13.85 24.46 4.58
CA VAL A 284 -14.87 25.51 4.72
C VAL A 284 -14.23 26.88 4.88
N SER A 285 -13.20 27.00 5.72
CA SER A 285 -12.45 28.25 5.94
C SER A 285 -11.74 28.72 4.66
N ALA A 286 -11.32 27.79 3.81
CA ALA A 286 -10.71 28.07 2.50
C ALA A 286 -11.73 28.44 1.39
N GLY A 287 -13.04 28.44 1.71
CA GLY A 287 -14.09 28.81 0.75
C GLY A 287 -14.40 27.76 -0.31
N VAL A 288 -13.86 26.53 -0.21
CA VAL A 288 -14.04 25.47 -1.23
C VAL A 288 -15.26 24.58 -1.01
N GLY A 289 -15.83 24.57 0.20
CA GLY A 289 -17.14 23.96 0.51
C GLY A 289 -17.41 22.59 -0.16
N ILE A 290 -18.54 22.50 -0.89
CA ILE A 290 -19.02 21.25 -1.50
C ILE A 290 -18.07 20.74 -2.59
N SER A 291 -17.43 21.63 -3.38
CA SER A 291 -16.48 21.21 -4.42
C SER A 291 -15.26 20.52 -3.81
N GLY A 292 -14.74 21.06 -2.71
CA GLY A 292 -13.68 20.42 -1.94
C GLY A 292 -14.08 19.05 -1.42
N LEU A 293 -15.31 18.89 -0.90
CA LEU A 293 -15.81 17.59 -0.45
C LEU A 293 -15.82 16.53 -1.57
N ILE A 294 -16.33 16.87 -2.74
CA ILE A 294 -16.37 15.92 -3.87
C ILE A 294 -14.96 15.47 -4.23
N ILE A 295 -14.00 16.42 -4.28
CA ILE A 295 -12.60 16.14 -4.57
C ILE A 295 -12.00 15.20 -3.51
N VAL A 296 -12.25 15.48 -2.23
CA VAL A 296 -11.79 14.65 -1.10
C VAL A 296 -12.38 13.26 -1.17
N LEU A 297 -13.67 13.11 -1.40
CA LEU A 297 -14.32 11.80 -1.50
C LEU A 297 -13.75 10.97 -2.65
N LEU A 298 -13.58 11.58 -3.82
CA LEU A 298 -12.98 10.89 -4.98
C LEU A 298 -11.53 10.48 -4.70
N SER A 299 -10.74 11.34 -4.09
CA SER A 299 -9.37 11.03 -3.68
C SER A 299 -9.34 9.89 -2.67
N THR A 300 -10.17 9.95 -1.62
CA THR A 300 -10.27 8.87 -0.62
C THR A 300 -10.58 7.52 -1.27
N VAL A 301 -11.58 7.48 -2.16
CA VAL A 301 -11.95 6.24 -2.85
C VAL A 301 -10.79 5.70 -3.68
N THR A 302 -10.07 6.56 -4.41
CA THR A 302 -8.99 6.13 -5.31
C THR A 302 -7.73 5.70 -4.57
N THR A 303 -7.37 6.35 -3.47
CA THR A 303 -6.20 5.99 -2.65
C THR A 303 -6.47 4.71 -1.86
N THR A 304 -7.63 4.62 -1.21
CA THR A 304 -8.04 3.43 -0.44
C THR A 304 -8.19 2.18 -1.33
N PHE A 305 -8.49 2.38 -2.62
CA PHE A 305 -8.44 1.27 -3.59
C PHE A 305 -7.05 0.62 -3.63
N MET A 306 -5.95 1.40 -3.55
CA MET A 306 -4.59 0.84 -3.57
C MET A 306 -4.33 -0.03 -2.34
N ASP A 307 -4.78 0.39 -1.17
CA ASP A 307 -4.67 -0.38 0.08
C ASP A 307 -5.40 -1.71 -0.04
N ALA A 308 -6.67 -1.67 -0.44
CA ALA A 308 -7.50 -2.85 -0.62
C ALA A 308 -6.94 -3.81 -1.69
N TYR A 309 -6.44 -3.28 -2.81
CA TYR A 309 -5.81 -4.07 -3.86
C TYR A 309 -4.55 -4.77 -3.36
N SER A 310 -3.66 -4.06 -2.67
CA SER A 310 -2.41 -4.62 -2.12
C SER A 310 -2.67 -5.62 -0.99
N ALA A 311 -3.75 -5.44 -0.21
CA ALA A 311 -4.21 -6.48 0.72
C ALA A 311 -4.57 -7.78 -0.01
N GLY A 312 -5.24 -7.66 -1.16
CA GLY A 312 -5.54 -8.79 -2.04
C GLY A 312 -4.28 -9.48 -2.59
N VAL A 313 -3.25 -8.72 -2.96
CA VAL A 313 -1.95 -9.26 -3.41
C VAL A 313 -1.22 -9.96 -2.27
N SER A 314 -1.13 -9.33 -1.10
CA SER A 314 -0.45 -9.90 0.08
C SER A 314 -1.11 -11.19 0.56
N ALA A 315 -2.45 -11.29 0.46
CA ALA A 315 -3.19 -12.49 0.81
C ALA A 315 -2.86 -13.70 -0.09
N GLN A 316 -2.34 -13.50 -1.31
CA GLN A 316 -1.88 -14.60 -2.15
C GLN A 316 -0.66 -15.31 -1.51
N THR A 317 0.20 -14.58 -0.80
CA THR A 317 1.32 -15.16 -0.04
C THR A 317 0.84 -16.06 1.10
N LEU A 318 -0.36 -15.81 1.63
CA LEU A 318 -1.03 -16.67 2.64
C LEU A 318 -1.62 -17.97 2.03
N LYS A 319 -1.47 -18.19 0.72
CA LYS A 319 -2.07 -19.32 -0.03
C LYS A 319 -3.60 -19.39 0.11
N VAL A 320 -4.26 -18.25 0.26
CA VAL A 320 -5.72 -18.17 0.29
C VAL A 320 -6.25 -18.56 -1.09
N LYS A 321 -7.27 -19.41 -1.14
CA LYS A 321 -7.88 -19.90 -2.39
C LYS A 321 -8.74 -18.84 -3.11
N TRP A 322 -8.99 -17.71 -2.49
CA TRP A 322 -9.81 -16.63 -3.03
C TRP A 322 -9.00 -15.76 -3.99
N SER A 323 -9.68 -15.15 -4.94
CA SER A 323 -9.04 -14.18 -5.84
C SER A 323 -8.62 -12.92 -5.06
N SER A 324 -7.55 -12.25 -5.50
CA SER A 324 -7.11 -10.97 -4.92
C SER A 324 -8.24 -9.93 -4.87
N ARG A 325 -9.12 -9.93 -5.89
CA ARG A 325 -10.28 -9.03 -5.92
C ARG A 325 -11.29 -9.33 -4.81
N LEU A 326 -11.62 -10.61 -4.58
CA LEU A 326 -12.54 -10.99 -3.51
C LEU A 326 -11.95 -10.63 -2.14
N THR A 327 -10.66 -10.87 -1.94
CA THR A 327 -9.98 -10.48 -0.71
C THR A 327 -10.01 -8.97 -0.51
N ALA A 328 -9.77 -8.19 -1.56
CA ALA A 328 -9.87 -6.72 -1.50
C ALA A 328 -11.27 -6.24 -1.09
N ILE A 329 -12.34 -6.86 -1.63
CA ILE A 329 -13.72 -6.56 -1.24
C ILE A 329 -13.96 -6.90 0.24
N ILE A 330 -13.49 -8.05 0.72
CA ILE A 330 -13.61 -8.46 2.13
C ILE A 330 -12.88 -7.46 3.03
N VAL A 331 -11.64 -7.09 2.68
CA VAL A 331 -10.84 -6.10 3.43
C VAL A 331 -11.58 -4.75 3.49
N THR A 332 -12.11 -4.27 2.36
CA THR A 332 -12.90 -3.04 2.32
C THR A 332 -14.15 -3.13 3.18
N SER A 333 -14.85 -4.27 3.18
CA SER A 333 -16.05 -4.48 3.99
C SER A 333 -15.71 -4.46 5.48
N ILE A 334 -14.62 -5.13 5.89
CA ILE A 334 -14.14 -5.13 7.29
C ILE A 334 -13.69 -3.73 7.71
N GLY A 335 -12.91 -3.04 6.87
CA GLY A 335 -12.46 -1.67 7.12
C GLY A 335 -13.64 -0.69 7.25
N SER A 336 -14.65 -0.81 6.38
CA SER A 336 -15.87 0.01 6.45
C SER A 336 -16.66 -0.23 7.74
N LEU A 337 -16.80 -1.50 8.14
CA LEU A 337 -17.45 -1.85 9.41
C LEU A 337 -16.65 -1.31 10.59
N GLY A 338 -15.33 -1.44 10.56
CA GLY A 338 -14.44 -0.85 11.56
C GLY A 338 -14.63 0.66 11.67
N ALA A 339 -14.67 1.38 10.54
CA ALA A 339 -14.89 2.83 10.50
C ALA A 339 -16.26 3.25 11.05
N ILE A 340 -17.29 2.40 10.93
CA ILE A 340 -18.62 2.66 11.50
C ILE A 340 -18.61 2.50 13.02
N VAL A 341 -17.98 1.43 13.53
CA VAL A 341 -18.11 0.98 14.91
C VAL A 341 -17.04 1.57 15.83
N LEU A 342 -15.80 1.72 15.33
CA LEU A 342 -14.65 2.10 16.13
C LEU A 342 -14.30 3.59 15.93
N PRO A 343 -13.83 4.30 16.98
CA PRO A 343 -13.16 5.58 16.79
C PRO A 343 -11.75 5.32 16.23
N MET A 344 -11.43 5.93 15.09
CA MET A 344 -10.13 5.77 14.44
C MET A 344 -9.26 7.03 14.53
N ASP A 345 -9.46 7.82 15.60
CA ASP A 345 -8.78 9.10 15.80
C ASP A 345 -7.29 8.94 16.15
N ASN A 346 -6.84 7.72 16.51
CA ASN A 346 -5.48 7.49 17.00
C ASN A 346 -4.50 7.14 15.87
N PHE A 347 -4.49 7.98 14.85
CA PHE A 347 -3.69 7.83 13.64
C PHE A 347 -2.18 7.70 13.91
N SER A 348 -1.63 8.54 14.81
CA SER A 348 -0.18 8.52 15.12
C SER A 348 0.26 7.18 15.72
N ASN A 349 -0.51 6.63 16.67
CA ASN A 349 -0.18 5.33 17.25
C ASN A 349 -0.27 4.19 16.24
N PHE A 350 -1.20 4.28 15.29
CA PHE A 350 -1.29 3.32 14.19
C PHE A 350 -0.03 3.35 13.33
N LEU A 351 0.46 4.54 12.96
CA LEU A 351 1.71 4.71 12.23
C LEU A 351 2.92 4.15 12.99
N TYR A 352 3.02 4.41 14.29
CA TYR A 352 4.12 3.90 15.12
C TYR A 352 4.09 2.37 15.26
N ILE A 353 2.91 1.74 15.29
CA ILE A 353 2.79 0.27 15.28
C ILE A 353 3.33 -0.27 13.95
N ILE A 354 2.92 0.30 12.82
CA ILE A 354 3.40 -0.08 11.49
C ILE A 354 4.92 0.03 11.42
N SER A 355 5.47 1.17 11.82
CA SER A 355 6.91 1.41 11.79
C SER A 355 7.65 0.42 12.68
N SER A 356 7.15 0.13 13.89
CA SER A 356 7.80 -0.85 14.79
C SER A 356 7.86 -2.27 14.22
N VAL A 357 6.90 -2.65 13.37
CA VAL A 357 6.85 -3.96 12.73
C VAL A 357 7.72 -4.03 11.48
N PHE A 358 7.60 -3.04 10.60
CA PHE A 358 8.19 -3.12 9.26
C PHE A 358 9.60 -2.52 9.17
N THR A 359 10.01 -1.65 10.09
CA THR A 359 11.38 -1.11 10.14
C THR A 359 12.43 -2.21 10.35
N PRO A 360 12.37 -3.04 11.41
CA PRO A 360 13.35 -4.12 11.58
C PRO A 360 13.23 -5.20 10.49
N MET A 361 12.03 -5.45 9.96
CA MET A 361 11.85 -6.37 8.85
C MET A 361 12.64 -5.92 7.62
N ILE A 362 12.49 -4.66 7.21
CA ILE A 362 13.18 -4.15 6.01
C ILE A 362 14.68 -4.00 6.24
N ALA A 363 15.12 -3.66 7.44
CA ALA A 363 16.54 -3.60 7.79
C ALA A 363 17.23 -4.96 7.56
N ILE A 364 16.61 -6.06 8.00
CA ILE A 364 17.09 -7.42 7.77
C ILE A 364 17.09 -7.74 6.26
N GLN A 365 16.01 -7.45 5.54
CA GLN A 365 15.95 -7.69 4.09
C GLN A 365 17.02 -6.91 3.31
N ILE A 366 17.31 -5.67 3.70
CA ILE A 366 18.38 -4.85 3.10
C ILE A 366 19.73 -5.50 3.32
N MET A 367 20.04 -5.95 4.54
CA MET A 367 21.29 -6.63 4.86
C MET A 367 21.44 -7.92 4.05
N ASP A 368 20.42 -8.76 4.03
CA ASP A 368 20.45 -10.03 3.31
C ASP A 368 20.62 -9.83 1.81
N ARG A 369 19.90 -8.87 1.24
CA ARG A 369 19.91 -8.68 -0.21
C ARG A 369 21.16 -7.99 -0.73
N PHE A 370 21.60 -6.91 -0.07
CA PHE A 370 22.64 -6.04 -0.62
C PHE A 370 24.02 -6.29 -0.03
N VAL A 371 24.10 -6.81 1.19
CA VAL A 371 25.39 -6.99 1.91
C VAL A 371 25.76 -8.46 2.01
N LEU A 372 24.92 -9.28 2.63
CA LEU A 372 25.22 -10.68 2.93
C LEU A 372 24.90 -11.66 1.80
N ARG A 373 23.98 -11.28 0.90
CA ARG A 373 23.49 -12.09 -0.23
C ARG A 373 22.90 -13.43 0.21
N LEU A 374 22.26 -13.47 1.38
CA LEU A 374 21.64 -14.67 1.94
C LEU A 374 20.29 -14.94 1.25
N ASN A 375 19.94 -16.24 1.17
CA ASN A 375 18.66 -16.70 0.67
C ASN A 375 18.13 -17.85 1.53
N ASN A 376 17.12 -17.55 2.35
CA ASN A 376 16.48 -18.53 3.24
C ASN A 376 15.12 -19.03 2.67
N LYS A 377 14.79 -18.77 1.41
CA LYS A 377 13.47 -19.05 0.82
C LYS A 377 13.06 -20.52 0.94
N ASP A 378 14.01 -21.44 0.87
CA ASP A 378 13.73 -22.89 0.95
C ASP A 378 13.56 -23.39 2.39
N ARG A 379 13.92 -22.59 3.39
CA ARG A 379 13.69 -22.89 4.79
C ARG A 379 12.24 -22.63 5.17
N TRP A 380 11.71 -23.46 6.06
CA TRP A 380 10.39 -23.17 6.64
C TRP A 380 10.41 -21.89 7.46
N ILE A 381 11.42 -21.73 8.33
CA ILE A 381 11.61 -20.55 9.19
C ILE A 381 13.11 -20.28 9.38
N SER A 382 13.48 -19.01 9.36
CA SER A 382 14.79 -18.52 9.78
C SER A 382 14.70 -17.98 11.21
N TRP A 383 14.95 -18.84 12.21
CA TRP A 383 14.83 -18.49 13.63
C TRP A 383 15.74 -17.30 14.03
N ASN A 384 16.95 -17.23 13.48
CA ASN A 384 17.86 -16.11 13.75
C ASN A 384 17.24 -14.77 13.32
N HIS A 385 16.70 -14.70 12.08
CA HIS A 385 16.10 -13.48 11.58
C HIS A 385 14.81 -13.12 12.32
N PHE A 386 14.00 -14.12 12.74
CA PHE A 386 12.85 -13.86 13.60
C PHE A 386 13.25 -13.31 14.96
N ALA A 387 14.30 -13.87 15.57
CA ALA A 387 14.82 -13.36 16.85
C ALA A 387 15.36 -11.93 16.69
N LEU A 388 16.13 -11.66 15.62
CA LEU A 388 16.65 -10.32 15.31
C LEU A 388 15.52 -9.32 15.05
N TRP A 389 14.49 -9.72 14.32
CA TRP A 389 13.30 -8.90 14.10
C TRP A 389 12.57 -8.59 15.42
N LEU A 390 12.39 -9.59 16.28
CA LEU A 390 11.74 -9.39 17.58
C LEU A 390 12.56 -8.43 18.48
N VAL A 391 13.89 -8.57 18.46
CA VAL A 391 14.78 -7.62 19.16
C VAL A 391 14.62 -6.22 18.59
N GLY A 392 14.63 -6.04 17.27
CA GLY A 392 14.39 -4.75 16.62
C GLY A 392 13.03 -4.18 16.99
N PHE A 393 11.96 -4.99 16.92
CA PHE A 393 10.63 -4.56 17.35
C PHE A 393 10.63 -4.04 18.81
N ILE A 394 11.26 -4.76 19.74
CA ILE A 394 11.36 -4.34 21.13
C ILE A 394 12.22 -3.07 21.26
N VAL A 395 13.35 -3.01 20.56
CA VAL A 395 14.23 -1.81 20.53
C VAL A 395 13.44 -0.60 20.06
N TYR A 396 12.73 -0.71 18.94
CA TYR A 396 11.91 0.40 18.44
C TYR A 396 10.88 0.88 19.48
N ARG A 397 10.18 -0.06 20.15
CA ARG A 397 9.20 0.25 21.20
C ARG A 397 9.84 0.89 22.44
N CYS A 398 11.08 0.48 22.78
CA CYS A 398 11.84 1.11 23.87
C CYS A 398 12.34 2.51 23.48
N LEU A 399 12.78 2.72 22.23
CA LEU A 399 13.19 4.02 21.74
C LEU A 399 12.06 5.05 21.76
N MET A 400 10.80 4.61 21.59
CA MET A 400 9.62 5.48 21.72
C MET A 400 9.43 6.06 23.14
N LEU A 401 10.03 5.47 24.16
CA LEU A 401 10.00 5.98 25.52
C LEU A 401 11.01 7.10 25.76
N VAL A 402 11.92 7.32 24.79
CA VAL A 402 12.99 8.32 24.85
C VAL A 402 12.77 9.33 23.73
N ASP A 403 12.85 10.61 24.05
CA ASP A 403 12.75 11.66 23.04
C ASP A 403 14.06 11.83 22.28
N LEU A 404 14.21 11.10 21.18
CA LEU A 404 15.38 11.15 20.31
C LEU A 404 15.19 12.17 19.18
N PRO A 405 16.10 13.13 19.01
CA PRO A 405 15.96 14.17 17.98
C PRO A 405 15.97 13.64 16.53
N VAL A 406 16.49 12.41 16.33
CA VAL A 406 16.58 11.74 15.02
C VAL A 406 15.43 10.76 14.76
N GLY A 407 14.39 10.74 15.62
CA GLY A 407 13.29 9.77 15.57
C GLY A 407 13.74 8.37 16.01
N ASN A 408 12.85 7.40 15.87
CA ASN A 408 13.07 6.02 16.33
C ASN A 408 13.55 5.09 15.20
N THR A 409 13.05 5.32 13.98
CA THR A 409 13.32 4.48 12.80
C THR A 409 14.79 4.40 12.47
N LEU A 410 15.50 5.52 12.41
CA LEU A 410 16.91 5.53 12.00
C LEU A 410 17.83 4.79 13.00
N PRO A 411 17.74 5.04 14.33
CA PRO A 411 18.50 4.27 15.31
C PRO A 411 18.17 2.78 15.29
N ASP A 412 16.88 2.42 15.15
CA ASP A 412 16.46 1.02 15.10
C ASP A 412 17.06 0.29 13.91
N ILE A 413 17.01 0.87 12.70
CA ILE A 413 17.62 0.29 11.50
C ILE A 413 19.12 0.06 11.70
N LEU A 414 19.84 1.04 12.25
CA LEU A 414 21.27 0.92 12.45
C LEU A 414 21.60 -0.20 13.46
N ILE A 415 20.85 -0.31 14.54
CA ILE A 415 21.01 -1.37 15.54
C ILE A 415 20.71 -2.74 14.90
N VAL A 416 19.60 -2.89 14.18
CA VAL A 416 19.23 -4.16 13.54
C VAL A 416 20.25 -4.56 12.47
N ILE A 417 20.68 -3.63 11.62
CA ILE A 417 21.75 -3.87 10.62
C ILE A 417 23.03 -4.38 11.30
N PHE A 418 23.44 -3.74 12.38
CA PHE A 418 24.63 -4.14 13.15
C PHE A 418 24.48 -5.53 13.75
N LEU A 419 23.32 -5.84 14.32
CA LEU A 419 23.04 -7.17 14.91
C LEU A 419 23.03 -8.27 13.84
N VAL A 420 22.40 -8.03 12.69
CA VAL A 420 22.39 -8.95 11.53
C VAL A 420 23.81 -9.20 11.06
N TRP A 421 24.61 -8.13 10.94
CA TRP A 421 26.02 -8.25 10.53
C TRP A 421 26.81 -9.14 11.49
N ILE A 422 26.69 -8.97 12.81
CA ILE A 422 27.38 -9.79 13.81
C ILE A 422 26.98 -11.27 13.69
N VAL A 423 25.66 -11.54 13.58
CA VAL A 423 25.12 -12.91 13.63
C VAL A 423 25.43 -13.69 12.35
N ASP A 424 25.29 -13.06 11.18
CA ASP A 424 25.29 -13.76 9.90
C ASP A 424 26.53 -13.46 9.01
N HIS A 425 27.42 -12.52 9.40
CA HIS A 425 28.63 -12.20 8.64
C HIS A 425 29.50 -13.43 8.33
N LYS A 426 29.60 -14.39 9.26
CA LYS A 426 30.35 -15.62 9.05
C LYS A 426 29.72 -16.60 8.09
N LYS A 427 28.38 -16.58 7.92
CA LYS A 427 27.63 -17.48 7.01
C LYS A 427 27.77 -17.07 5.55
N GLY A 428 27.67 -15.79 5.24
CA GLY A 428 27.81 -15.28 3.88
C GLY A 428 29.16 -15.57 3.23
N ARG A 429 30.25 -15.71 4.02
CA ARG A 429 31.57 -16.13 3.52
C ARG A 429 31.62 -17.59 3.08
N ASN A 430 30.86 -18.46 3.75
CA ASN A 430 30.90 -19.91 3.45
C ASN A 430 30.05 -20.27 2.22
N GLU A 431 28.97 -19.53 1.95
CA GLU A 431 28.10 -19.78 0.78
C GLU A 431 28.69 -19.19 -0.54
N GLN A 432 29.67 -18.28 -0.48
CA GLN A 432 30.38 -17.76 -1.67
C GLN A 432 31.50 -18.70 -2.17
N ASN A 433 31.86 -19.72 -1.41
CA ASN A 433 32.91 -20.69 -1.76
C ASN A 433 32.39 -22.02 -2.34
N TYR A 434 31.10 -22.10 -2.66
CA TYR A 434 30.45 -23.19 -3.37
C TYR A 434 29.71 -22.61 -4.58
#